data_8f431954a99ff54ab3b6717c732eb5d2
#
_entry.id   8f431954a99ff54ab3b6717c732eb5d2
#
_cell.length_a   1.000
_cell.length_b   1.000
_cell.length_c   1.000
_cell.angle_alpha   90.00
_cell.angle_beta   90.00
_cell.angle_gamma   90.00
#
_symmetry.space_group_name_H-M   'P 1'
#
loop_
_entity.id
_entity.type
_entity.pdbx_description
1 polymer ?
#
loop_
_entity_poly.entity_id
_entity_poly.type
_entity_poly.pdbx_seq_one_letter_code
_entity_poly.pdbx_strand_id
1 'polypeptide(L)'
;MTQRRRLDVKDPAETAGRTGCLALGAVLGIAAGVVVALFVMPRVFDHYFGVSDIFIGETYDNDGKVITLESLRRIPGADGREYPGQFEAVLHITARKAWPLAPSDWELELTTGARLDALAPDPAVPDSSLDLPLGDERRVVLRFPGTDRRDAAPEVLHLGLPKVRFHPEEREK
;
A
#
# COMPACT_ATOMS: atom_id res chain seq x y z
N MET A 1 0.61 53.40 -64.36
CA MET A 1 1.11 52.04 -64.15
C MET A 1 0.33 51.42 -62.98
N THR A 2 -0.68 50.61 -63.26
CA THR A 2 -1.59 50.05 -62.27
C THR A 2 -1.25 48.59 -62.04
N GLN A 3 -0.66 48.28 -60.91
CA GLN A 3 -0.23 46.92 -60.52
C GLN A 3 -1.47 46.19 -60.00
N ARG A 4 -2.00 45.23 -60.76
CA ARG A 4 -3.05 44.31 -60.32
C ARG A 4 -2.48 43.28 -59.38
N ARG A 5 -2.81 43.34 -58.08
CA ARG A 5 -2.59 42.28 -57.10
C ARG A 5 -3.45 41.07 -57.53
N ARG A 6 -2.76 39.98 -57.88
CA ARG A 6 -3.38 38.64 -58.01
C ARG A 6 -3.67 38.17 -56.57
N LEU A 7 -4.94 38.00 -56.27
CA LEU A 7 -5.38 37.27 -55.10
C LEU A 7 -5.13 35.77 -55.37
N ASP A 8 -4.17 35.20 -54.67
CA ASP A 8 -3.95 33.74 -54.63
C ASP A 8 -5.20 33.12 -53.98
N VAL A 9 -6.08 32.58 -54.78
CA VAL A 9 -7.19 31.77 -54.30
C VAL A 9 -6.60 30.42 -53.90
N LYS A 10 -6.41 30.20 -52.61
CA LYS A 10 -5.95 28.92 -52.06
C LYS A 10 -6.99 27.85 -52.39
N ASP A 11 -6.55 26.79 -53.07
CA ASP A 11 -7.40 25.68 -53.51
C ASP A 11 -8.17 25.05 -52.32
N PRO A 12 -9.48 24.97 -52.38
CA PRO A 12 -10.34 24.44 -51.31
C PRO A 12 -10.07 22.94 -51.04
N ALA A 13 -9.50 22.19 -52.00
CA ALA A 13 -9.15 20.79 -51.87
C ALA A 13 -7.98 20.54 -50.87
N GLU A 14 -6.99 21.48 -50.84
CA GLU A 14 -5.86 21.38 -49.95
C GLU A 14 -6.21 21.62 -48.47
N THR A 15 -7.27 22.46 -48.22
CA THR A 15 -7.77 22.75 -46.91
C THR A 15 -8.62 21.59 -46.33
N ALA A 16 -9.37 20.89 -47.20
CA ALA A 16 -10.22 19.77 -46.80
C ALA A 16 -9.38 18.51 -46.35
N GLY A 17 -8.28 18.25 -47.00
CA GLY A 17 -7.39 17.15 -46.64
C GLY A 17 -6.72 17.36 -45.29
N ARG A 18 -6.27 18.58 -44.98
CA ARG A 18 -5.65 18.92 -43.69
C ARG A 18 -6.63 18.86 -42.50
N THR A 19 -7.87 19.30 -42.72
CA THR A 19 -8.91 19.29 -41.69
C THR A 19 -9.36 17.85 -41.39
N GLY A 20 -9.44 16.98 -42.40
CA GLY A 20 -9.79 15.57 -42.22
C GLY A 20 -8.73 14.79 -41.41
N CYS A 21 -7.45 14.99 -41.66
CA CYS A 21 -6.37 14.34 -40.89
C CYS A 21 -6.34 14.81 -39.42
N LEU A 22 -6.59 16.11 -39.17
CA LEU A 22 -6.65 16.65 -37.80
C LEU A 22 -7.85 16.12 -37.03
N ALA A 23 -9.02 16.02 -37.67
CA ALA A 23 -10.22 15.46 -37.05
C ALA A 23 -10.05 13.97 -36.72
N LEU A 24 -9.48 13.19 -37.64
CA LEU A 24 -9.18 11.77 -37.42
C LEU A 24 -8.16 11.56 -36.29
N GLY A 25 -7.11 12.36 -36.23
CA GLY A 25 -6.12 12.35 -35.16
C GLY A 25 -6.71 12.68 -33.81
N ALA A 26 -7.62 13.67 -33.75
CA ALA A 26 -8.31 14.03 -32.52
C ALA A 26 -9.23 12.90 -32.01
N VAL A 27 -10.00 12.27 -32.90
CA VAL A 27 -10.88 11.15 -32.54
C VAL A 27 -10.07 9.94 -32.03
N LEU A 28 -8.99 9.58 -32.73
CA LEU A 28 -8.09 8.50 -32.32
C LEU A 28 -7.40 8.81 -30.99
N GLY A 29 -6.96 10.06 -30.79
CA GLY A 29 -6.36 10.50 -29.53
C GLY A 29 -7.32 10.41 -28.34
N ILE A 30 -8.57 10.84 -28.53
CA ILE A 30 -9.60 10.72 -27.49
C ILE A 30 -9.91 9.24 -27.22
N ALA A 31 -10.08 8.42 -28.25
CA ALA A 31 -10.35 6.98 -28.06
C ALA A 31 -9.21 6.29 -27.32
N ALA A 32 -7.95 6.54 -27.70
CA ALA A 32 -6.78 6.02 -27.00
C ALA A 32 -6.70 6.52 -25.55
N GLY A 33 -6.98 7.79 -25.30
CA GLY A 33 -7.04 8.39 -23.96
C GLY A 33 -8.09 7.73 -23.08
N VAL A 34 -9.28 7.45 -23.63
CA VAL A 34 -10.36 6.75 -22.90
C VAL A 34 -9.95 5.32 -22.56
N VAL A 35 -9.33 4.59 -23.50
CA VAL A 35 -8.83 3.23 -23.23
C VAL A 35 -7.76 3.24 -22.14
N VAL A 36 -6.81 4.17 -22.19
CA VAL A 36 -5.79 4.30 -21.14
C VAL A 36 -6.43 4.63 -19.80
N ALA A 37 -7.38 5.59 -19.76
CA ALA A 37 -8.02 5.99 -18.51
C ALA A 37 -8.87 4.87 -17.89
N LEU A 38 -9.56 4.07 -18.69
CA LEU A 38 -10.48 3.04 -18.19
C LEU A 38 -9.80 1.69 -17.90
N PHE A 39 -8.74 1.34 -18.64
CA PHE A 39 -8.14 0.00 -18.55
C PHE A 39 -6.71 -0.01 -18.02
N VAL A 40 -5.93 1.01 -18.30
CA VAL A 40 -4.52 1.07 -17.89
C VAL A 40 -4.38 1.77 -16.54
N MET A 41 -4.99 2.95 -16.41
CA MET A 41 -4.88 3.74 -15.17
C MET A 41 -5.35 3.00 -13.92
N PRO A 42 -6.51 2.30 -13.88
CA PRO A 42 -6.91 1.57 -12.68
C PRO A 42 -5.88 0.51 -12.28
N ARG A 43 -5.35 -0.26 -13.24
CA ARG A 43 -4.30 -1.26 -12.96
C ARG A 43 -3.00 -0.65 -12.44
N VAL A 44 -2.61 0.51 -12.99
CA VAL A 44 -1.44 1.26 -12.50
C VAL A 44 -1.70 1.78 -11.09
N PHE A 45 -2.87 2.34 -10.84
CA PHE A 45 -3.25 2.81 -9.51
C PHE A 45 -3.31 1.66 -8.48
N ASP A 46 -3.90 0.52 -8.84
CA ASP A 46 -3.95 -0.66 -7.96
C ASP A 46 -2.55 -1.19 -7.67
N HIS A 47 -1.65 -1.17 -8.66
CA HIS A 47 -0.27 -1.62 -8.47
C HIS A 47 0.54 -0.70 -7.54
N TYR A 48 0.37 0.62 -7.65
CA TYR A 48 1.15 1.60 -6.86
C TYR A 48 0.46 2.05 -5.56
N PHE A 49 -0.86 2.02 -5.51
CA PHE A 49 -1.65 2.56 -4.41
C PHE A 49 -2.63 1.55 -3.82
N GLY A 50 -2.73 0.36 -4.40
CA GLY A 50 -3.58 -0.71 -3.92
C GLY A 50 -3.14 -1.16 -2.52
N VAL A 51 -4.11 -1.56 -1.71
CA VAL A 51 -3.87 -2.20 -0.42
C VAL A 51 -3.72 -3.70 -0.68
N SER A 52 -2.63 -4.30 -0.19
CA SER A 52 -2.43 -5.75 -0.26
C SER A 52 -2.99 -6.41 0.99
N ASP A 53 -3.90 -7.34 0.82
CA ASP A 53 -4.42 -8.18 1.91
C ASP A 53 -3.63 -9.48 1.97
N ILE A 54 -2.97 -9.73 3.10
CA ILE A 54 -2.11 -10.87 3.38
C ILE A 54 -2.67 -11.60 4.59
N PHE A 55 -2.81 -12.90 4.50
CA PHE A 55 -3.32 -13.72 5.59
C PHE A 55 -2.17 -14.34 6.38
N ILE A 56 -2.45 -14.81 7.60
CA ILE A 56 -1.45 -15.45 8.45
C ILE A 56 -0.77 -16.60 7.70
N GLY A 57 0.55 -16.65 7.77
CA GLY A 57 1.36 -17.65 7.03
C GLY A 57 1.60 -17.32 5.56
N GLU A 58 0.89 -16.36 4.97
CA GLU A 58 1.21 -15.85 3.64
C GLU A 58 2.33 -14.81 3.73
N THR A 59 3.10 -14.70 2.65
CA THR A 59 4.23 -13.78 2.56
C THR A 59 3.92 -12.61 1.64
N TYR A 60 4.07 -11.40 2.15
CA TYR A 60 4.17 -10.21 1.34
C TYR A 60 5.59 -10.08 0.80
N ASP A 61 5.77 -10.00 -0.52
CA ASP A 61 7.08 -9.80 -1.17
C ASP A 61 6.96 -8.69 -2.21
N ASN A 62 7.36 -7.50 -1.82
CA ASN A 62 7.37 -6.35 -2.73
C ASN A 62 8.41 -5.32 -2.30
N ASP A 63 8.97 -4.62 -3.29
CA ASP A 63 9.94 -3.53 -3.11
C ASP A 63 11.11 -3.85 -2.17
N GLY A 64 11.57 -5.11 -2.20
CA GLY A 64 12.70 -5.56 -1.38
C GLY A 64 12.36 -5.77 0.10
N LYS A 65 11.08 -5.88 0.42
CA LYS A 65 10.56 -6.20 1.74
C LYS A 65 9.79 -7.51 1.66
N VAL A 66 10.21 -8.47 2.44
CA VAL A 66 9.53 -9.75 2.57
C VAL A 66 9.02 -9.85 4.00
N ILE A 67 7.70 -9.97 4.18
CA ILE A 67 7.06 -9.93 5.49
C ILE A 67 6.06 -11.07 5.59
N THR A 68 6.14 -11.84 6.65
CA THR A 68 5.16 -12.88 7.00
C THR A 68 4.66 -12.63 8.40
N LEU A 69 3.36 -12.57 8.59
CA LEU A 69 2.73 -12.54 9.91
C LEU A 69 2.70 -13.96 10.47
N GLU A 70 3.42 -14.20 11.59
CA GLU A 70 3.43 -15.49 12.29
C GLU A 70 2.30 -15.62 13.31
N SER A 71 2.06 -14.56 14.07
CA SER A 71 0.97 -14.53 15.06
C SER A 71 0.54 -13.11 15.39
N LEU A 72 -0.73 -12.97 15.74
CA LEU A 72 -1.32 -11.74 16.25
C LEU A 72 -2.28 -12.10 17.38
N ARG A 73 -1.97 -11.70 18.60
CA ARG A 73 -2.69 -12.17 19.80
C ARG A 73 -2.70 -11.14 20.92
N ARG A 74 -3.62 -11.30 21.86
CA ARG A 74 -3.58 -10.61 23.14
C ARG A 74 -2.63 -11.35 24.09
N ILE A 75 -1.85 -10.60 24.83
CA ILE A 75 -0.96 -11.09 25.90
C ILE A 75 -1.27 -10.40 27.23
N PRO A 76 -0.96 -11.00 28.37
CA PRO A 76 -1.05 -10.32 29.66
C PRO A 76 -0.18 -9.06 29.71
N GLY A 77 -0.61 -8.06 30.45
CA GLY A 77 0.19 -6.87 30.73
C GLY A 77 1.44 -7.18 31.57
N ALA A 78 2.29 -6.17 31.73
CA ALA A 78 3.52 -6.30 32.53
C ALA A 78 3.26 -6.65 34.01
N ASP A 79 2.05 -6.36 34.52
CA ASP A 79 1.57 -6.71 35.84
C ASP A 79 0.97 -8.13 35.96
N GLY A 80 1.04 -8.89 34.87
CA GLY A 80 0.49 -10.24 34.77
C GLY A 80 -1.02 -10.31 34.62
N ARG A 81 -1.71 -9.16 34.53
CA ARG A 81 -3.15 -9.12 34.31
C ARG A 81 -3.50 -9.34 32.85
N GLU A 82 -4.55 -10.12 32.62
CA GLU A 82 -5.08 -10.34 31.27
C GLU A 82 -5.70 -9.06 30.70
N TYR A 83 -6.26 -8.20 31.56
CA TYR A 83 -6.88 -6.93 31.17
C TYR A 83 -6.36 -5.79 32.06
N PRO A 84 -5.98 -4.63 31.41
CA PRO A 84 -6.12 -4.32 29.99
C PRO A 84 -5.22 -5.15 29.05
N GLY A 85 -4.20 -5.88 29.55
CA GLY A 85 -3.29 -6.66 28.73
C GLY A 85 -2.54 -5.82 27.69
N GLN A 86 -2.00 -6.48 26.69
CA GLN A 86 -1.38 -5.87 25.51
C GLN A 86 -1.71 -6.74 24.30
N PHE A 87 -1.48 -6.20 23.09
CA PHE A 87 -1.49 -7.03 21.89
C PHE A 87 -0.07 -7.20 21.37
N GLU A 88 0.22 -8.35 20.82
CA GLU A 88 1.53 -8.72 20.26
C GLU A 88 1.36 -9.25 18.86
N ALA A 89 2.07 -8.64 17.91
CA ALA A 89 2.24 -9.15 16.56
C ALA A 89 3.66 -9.66 16.39
N VAL A 90 3.80 -10.86 15.87
CA VAL A 90 5.09 -11.48 15.57
C VAL A 90 5.21 -11.61 14.07
N LEU A 91 6.25 -11.01 13.53
CA LEU A 91 6.54 -10.95 12.11
C LEU A 91 7.88 -11.61 11.82
N HIS A 92 7.96 -12.32 10.71
CA HIS A 92 9.22 -12.69 10.10
C HIS A 92 9.50 -11.72 8.96
N ILE A 93 10.64 -11.02 9.01
CA ILE A 93 10.97 -9.98 8.04
C ILE A 93 12.34 -10.24 7.44
N THR A 94 12.41 -10.19 6.09
CA THR A 94 13.66 -10.17 5.33
C THR A 94 13.78 -8.84 4.60
N ALA A 95 14.81 -8.07 4.92
CA ALA A 95 15.08 -6.78 4.30
C ALA A 95 16.07 -6.91 3.13
N ARG A 96 15.58 -6.94 1.90
CA ARG A 96 16.43 -6.89 0.69
C ARG A 96 16.90 -5.47 0.35
N LYS A 97 16.40 -4.49 1.05
CA LYS A 97 16.83 -3.07 1.06
C LYS A 97 16.86 -2.59 2.50
N ALA A 98 17.76 -1.67 2.84
CA ALA A 98 17.73 -1.04 4.15
C ALA A 98 16.36 -0.41 4.40
N TRP A 99 15.76 -0.76 5.53
CA TRP A 99 14.41 -0.35 5.87
C TRP A 99 14.33 0.14 7.32
N PRO A 100 14.39 1.44 7.52
CA PRO A 100 14.11 2.01 8.83
C PRO A 100 12.60 1.90 9.08
N LEU A 101 12.18 0.96 9.91
CA LEU A 101 10.82 0.84 10.38
C LEU A 101 10.64 1.76 11.58
N ALA A 102 9.57 2.55 11.57
CA ALA A 102 9.14 3.27 12.76
C ALA A 102 7.93 2.57 13.40
N PRO A 103 7.74 2.64 14.73
CA PRO A 103 6.51 2.16 15.36
C PRO A 103 5.26 2.77 14.74
N SER A 104 5.30 4.04 14.36
CA SER A 104 4.21 4.75 13.69
C SER A 104 3.84 4.24 12.30
N ASP A 105 4.65 3.35 11.73
CA ASP A 105 4.33 2.71 10.45
C ASP A 105 3.32 1.56 10.64
N TRP A 106 3.09 1.13 11.89
CA TRP A 106 2.28 -0.01 12.24
C TRP A 106 1.07 0.38 13.09
N GLU A 107 -0.08 0.01 12.64
CA GLU A 107 -1.36 0.26 13.30
C GLU A 107 -2.15 -1.05 13.42
N LEU A 108 -2.65 -1.35 14.62
CA LEU A 108 -3.51 -2.50 14.88
C LEU A 108 -4.96 -2.06 14.93
N GLU A 109 -5.79 -2.61 14.06
CA GLU A 109 -7.24 -2.46 14.10
C GLU A 109 -7.84 -3.61 14.90
N LEU A 110 -8.79 -3.27 15.77
CA LEU A 110 -9.51 -4.22 16.63
C LEU A 110 -10.92 -4.47 16.07
N THR A 111 -11.51 -5.61 16.43
CA THR A 111 -12.90 -5.97 16.07
C THR A 111 -13.94 -4.92 16.49
N THR A 112 -13.56 -4.01 17.36
CA THR A 112 -14.39 -2.87 17.79
C THR A 112 -14.25 -1.65 16.87
N GLY A 113 -13.41 -1.70 15.84
CA GLY A 113 -13.04 -0.58 14.97
C GLY A 113 -12.05 0.40 15.60
N ALA A 114 -11.55 0.15 16.80
CA ALA A 114 -10.51 0.96 17.42
C ALA A 114 -9.15 0.66 16.76
N ARG A 115 -8.32 1.70 16.62
CA ARG A 115 -6.97 1.60 16.05
C ARG A 115 -5.94 1.99 17.10
N LEU A 116 -4.86 1.24 17.13
CA LEU A 116 -3.79 1.35 18.11
C LEU A 116 -2.45 1.44 17.38
N ASP A 117 -1.65 2.44 17.70
CA ASP A 117 -0.29 2.56 17.22
C ASP A 117 0.63 1.59 17.96
N ALA A 118 1.66 1.09 17.25
CA ALA A 118 2.65 0.25 17.89
C ALA A 118 3.45 1.04 18.93
N LEU A 119 3.75 0.38 20.05
CA LEU A 119 4.59 0.93 21.10
C LEU A 119 6.06 1.02 20.63
N ALA A 120 6.80 1.95 21.23
CA ALA A 120 8.23 2.01 21.02
C ALA A 120 8.89 0.66 21.38
N PRO A 121 9.95 0.25 20.64
CA PRO A 121 10.69 -0.95 20.95
C PRO A 121 11.16 -0.97 22.40
N ASP A 122 10.89 -2.05 23.10
CA ASP A 122 11.36 -2.26 24.47
C ASP A 122 12.64 -3.11 24.43
N PRO A 123 13.80 -2.57 24.83
CA PRO A 123 15.07 -3.32 24.80
C PRO A 123 15.06 -4.57 25.70
N ALA A 124 14.13 -4.67 26.64
CA ALA A 124 13.96 -5.87 27.45
C ALA A 124 13.21 -6.99 26.73
N VAL A 125 12.57 -6.66 25.58
CA VAL A 125 11.85 -7.64 24.76
C VAL A 125 12.78 -8.09 23.63
N PRO A 126 13.14 -9.38 23.54
CA PRO A 126 13.86 -9.90 22.40
C PRO A 126 13.14 -9.57 21.10
N ASP A 127 13.91 -9.31 20.05
CA ASP A 127 13.40 -9.08 18.68
C ASP A 127 12.50 -7.83 18.51
N SER A 128 12.51 -6.90 19.46
CA SER A 128 11.72 -5.65 19.35
C SER A 128 12.36 -4.57 18.48
N SER A 129 13.65 -4.72 18.12
CA SER A 129 14.35 -3.72 17.30
C SER A 129 13.76 -3.63 15.90
N LEU A 130 13.48 -2.40 15.46
CA LEU A 130 12.95 -2.08 14.13
C LEU A 130 14.02 -1.61 13.14
N ASP A 131 15.29 -1.62 13.51
CA ASP A 131 16.38 -1.31 12.59
C ASP A 131 16.75 -2.57 11.78
N LEU A 132 16.42 -2.55 10.49
CA LEU A 132 16.60 -3.66 9.57
C LEU A 132 17.63 -3.28 8.48
N PRO A 133 18.90 -3.58 8.69
CA PRO A 133 19.92 -3.36 7.68
C PRO A 133 19.70 -4.26 6.45
N LEU A 134 20.32 -3.88 5.34
CA LEU A 134 20.27 -4.65 4.11
C LEU A 134 20.73 -6.10 4.32
N GLY A 135 19.90 -7.03 3.87
CA GLY A 135 20.15 -8.47 3.94
C GLY A 135 19.83 -9.09 5.29
N ASP A 136 19.32 -8.31 6.22
CA ASP A 136 18.89 -8.84 7.52
C ASP A 136 17.60 -9.64 7.37
N GLU A 137 17.59 -10.79 8.06
CA GLU A 137 16.44 -11.68 8.14
C GLU A 137 16.24 -12.05 9.61
N ARG A 138 15.12 -11.62 10.16
CA ARG A 138 14.84 -11.86 11.57
C ARG A 138 13.36 -11.82 11.90
N ARG A 139 13.08 -12.32 13.07
CA ARG A 139 11.82 -12.18 13.74
C ARG A 139 11.72 -10.82 14.41
N VAL A 140 10.59 -10.13 14.23
CA VAL A 140 10.31 -8.82 14.83
C VAL A 140 9.03 -8.93 15.65
N VAL A 141 9.09 -8.43 16.89
CA VAL A 141 7.95 -8.42 17.80
C VAL A 141 7.48 -6.99 17.96
N LEU A 142 6.24 -6.73 17.53
CA LEU A 142 5.56 -5.47 17.74
C LEU A 142 4.58 -5.60 18.91
N ARG A 143 4.53 -4.60 19.76
CA ARG A 143 3.56 -4.52 20.85
C ARG A 143 2.66 -3.31 20.70
N PHE A 144 1.40 -3.49 21.11
CA PHE A 144 0.38 -2.46 21.06
C PHE A 144 -0.24 -2.31 22.45
N PRO A 145 -0.73 -1.11 22.80
CA PRO A 145 -1.38 -0.91 24.09
C PRO A 145 -2.59 -1.83 24.25
N GLY A 146 -2.89 -2.20 25.46
CA GLY A 146 -4.07 -2.97 25.78
C GLY A 146 -5.33 -2.11 25.81
N THR A 147 -6.47 -2.78 25.91
CA THR A 147 -7.78 -2.14 26.11
C THR A 147 -8.55 -2.86 27.21
N ASP A 148 -9.31 -2.10 28.00
CA ASP A 148 -10.19 -2.63 29.04
C ASP A 148 -11.38 -3.41 28.47
N ARG A 149 -11.63 -3.29 27.17
CA ARG A 149 -12.72 -4.01 26.50
C ARG A 149 -12.34 -5.47 26.28
N ARG A 150 -13.07 -6.36 26.94
CA ARG A 150 -12.85 -7.82 26.85
C ARG A 150 -13.24 -8.39 25.49
N ASP A 151 -14.20 -7.76 24.82
CA ASP A 151 -14.72 -8.11 23.51
C ASP A 151 -13.81 -7.67 22.34
N ALA A 152 -12.81 -6.82 22.63
CA ALA A 152 -11.87 -6.37 21.61
C ALA A 152 -10.82 -7.44 21.33
N ALA A 153 -10.82 -7.96 20.12
CA ALA A 153 -9.80 -8.86 19.60
C ALA A 153 -8.99 -8.16 18.48
N PRO A 154 -7.76 -8.59 18.21
CA PRO A 154 -7.01 -8.09 17.06
C PRO A 154 -7.69 -8.57 15.77
N GLU A 155 -7.91 -7.66 14.82
CA GLU A 155 -8.59 -7.95 13.56
C GLU A 155 -7.65 -7.81 12.37
N VAL A 156 -6.96 -6.67 12.25
CA VAL A 156 -6.06 -6.39 11.13
C VAL A 156 -4.85 -5.62 11.61
N LEU A 157 -3.66 -6.08 11.20
CA LEU A 157 -2.43 -5.33 11.38
C LEU A 157 -2.11 -4.56 10.09
N HIS A 158 -2.06 -3.25 10.17
CA HIS A 158 -1.75 -2.37 9.06
C HIS A 158 -0.28 -1.98 9.04
N LEU A 159 0.31 -1.99 7.85
CA LEU A 159 1.57 -1.32 7.56
C LEU A 159 1.27 -0.13 6.64
N GLY A 160 1.70 1.07 7.04
CA GLY A 160 1.37 2.31 6.35
C GLY A 160 2.03 2.47 4.98
N LEU A 161 3.32 2.07 4.87
CA LEU A 161 4.10 2.17 3.62
C LEU A 161 5.05 0.96 3.47
N PRO A 162 4.79 0.05 2.52
CA PRO A 162 3.64 0.01 1.61
C PRO A 162 2.32 -0.24 2.35
N LYS A 163 1.18 0.08 1.75
CA LYS A 163 -0.14 -0.17 2.35
C LYS A 163 -0.45 -1.67 2.31
N VAL A 164 -0.20 -2.35 3.43
CA VAL A 164 -0.44 -3.79 3.59
C VAL A 164 -1.32 -4.01 4.80
N ARG A 165 -2.26 -4.91 4.68
CA ARG A 165 -3.11 -5.39 5.76
C ARG A 165 -2.82 -6.86 6.00
N PHE A 166 -2.46 -7.20 7.22
CA PHE A 166 -2.22 -8.58 7.63
C PHE A 166 -3.39 -9.05 8.49
N HIS A 167 -4.03 -10.13 8.04
CA HIS A 167 -5.15 -10.74 8.72
C HIS A 167 -4.68 -11.93 9.56
N PRO A 168 -5.09 -12.03 10.86
CA PRO A 168 -4.70 -13.13 11.74
C PRO A 168 -5.39 -14.45 11.40
N GLU A 169 -6.38 -14.43 10.52
CA GLU A 169 -7.12 -15.59 10.08
C GLU A 169 -6.44 -16.24 8.86
N GLU A 170 -6.63 -17.55 8.70
CA GLU A 170 -6.25 -18.23 7.47
C GLU A 170 -7.21 -17.86 6.35
N ARG A 171 -6.69 -17.76 5.11
CA ARG A 171 -7.56 -17.53 3.95
C ARG A 171 -8.49 -18.73 3.75
N GLU A 172 -9.80 -18.51 3.81
CA GLU A 172 -10.78 -19.50 3.41
C GLU A 172 -10.54 -19.92 1.95
N LYS A 173 -10.42 -21.24 1.72
CA LYS A 173 -10.15 -21.83 0.40
C LYS A 173 -11.43 -22.09 -0.37
#